data_dacdc98cf866d74f8f90885484a49eef
#
_entry.id   dacdc98cf866d74f8f90885484a49eef
#
_cell.length_a   1.000
_cell.length_b   1.000
_cell.length_c   1.000
_cell.angle_alpha   90.00
_cell.angle_beta   90.00
_cell.angle_gamma   90.00
#
_symmetry.space_group_name_H-M   'P 1'
#
loop_
_entity.id
_entity.type
_entity.pdbx_description
1 polymer ?
#
loop_
_entity_poly.entity_id
_entity_poly.type
_entity_poly.pdbx_seq_one_letter_code
_entity_poly.pdbx_strand_id
1 'polypeptide(L)'
;MKTAVLPPPPWGRVGVGAAEKPRGDNTHAITPYTYTSSAQAYVNKIRKTLLAFTAFLLAAPASAVAPEFKPLASGGSYASTTYKNVRYGIYQADPAQVSLHWKAADGSAYANLATLKRSLEQSGAHVAFLMNAGIYSQDDTPAGLWIERGQTLVPLNRKNGKGNFHIQPNGVFYIERGKARIQTSAAYHIGGHHPDWALQSGPLLLLDGKPNPRFVKDLSSPHKRNAVCTTADNRLYFILTEDYDLGSEWPSFHRFAEALQHLGCHDALYLDGTLSGWYIPGIAGTFHWKHYVGIIAVTTPETP
;
A
#
# COMPACT_ATOMS: atom_id res chain seq x y z
N MET A 1 -38.94 19.21 24.45
CA MET A 1 -38.57 20.40 25.25
C MET A 1 -37.22 20.94 24.74
N LYS A 2 -37.27 22.20 24.29
CA LYS A 2 -36.19 23.17 24.00
C LYS A 2 -35.04 22.77 23.07
N THR A 3 -35.25 23.04 21.82
CA THR A 3 -34.26 23.35 20.78
C THR A 3 -33.50 24.63 21.13
N ALA A 4 -32.15 24.57 21.14
CA ALA A 4 -31.30 25.75 21.19
C ALA A 4 -30.81 26.10 19.78
N VAL A 5 -31.21 27.29 19.30
CA VAL A 5 -30.78 27.90 18.04
C VAL A 5 -29.57 28.78 18.33
N LEU A 6 -28.47 28.59 17.59
CA LEU A 6 -27.29 29.47 17.63
C LEU A 6 -27.47 30.67 16.69
N PRO A 7 -27.00 31.88 17.06
CA PRO A 7 -27.13 33.08 16.23
C PRO A 7 -26.06 33.16 15.13
N PRO A 8 -26.32 33.90 14.04
CA PRO A 8 -25.40 34.06 12.90
C PRO A 8 -24.31 35.12 13.20
N PRO A 9 -23.15 35.07 12.50
CA PRO A 9 -22.04 36.01 12.67
C PRO A 9 -22.29 37.35 11.96
N PRO A 10 -21.68 38.46 12.44
CA PRO A 10 -21.92 39.80 11.93
C PRO A 10 -21.01 40.13 10.74
N TRP A 11 -21.59 40.41 9.60
CA TRP A 11 -20.89 41.08 8.47
C TRP A 11 -21.38 42.51 8.34
N GLY A 12 -20.47 43.45 8.52
CA GLY A 12 -20.70 44.88 8.39
C GLY A 12 -20.96 45.33 6.94
N ARG A 13 -21.92 46.20 6.80
CA ARG A 13 -22.27 46.89 5.52
C ARG A 13 -21.22 47.95 5.19
N VAL A 14 -20.72 47.93 3.96
CA VAL A 14 -19.94 49.03 3.37
C VAL A 14 -20.89 50.01 2.68
N GLY A 15 -20.85 51.28 3.10
CA GLY A 15 -21.68 52.34 2.53
C GLY A 15 -21.14 52.86 1.21
N VAL A 16 -22.07 53.18 0.30
CA VAL A 16 -21.84 53.82 -1.00
C VAL A 16 -21.77 55.33 -0.76
N GLY A 17 -20.63 55.95 -0.99
CA GLY A 17 -20.44 57.41 -0.99
C GLY A 17 -20.45 57.96 -2.42
N ALA A 18 -21.29 58.98 -2.62
CA ALA A 18 -21.52 59.64 -3.92
C ALA A 18 -20.32 60.50 -4.36
N ALA A 19 -20.13 60.57 -5.68
CA ALA A 19 -19.09 61.36 -6.32
C ALA A 19 -19.52 62.84 -6.48
N GLU A 20 -18.64 63.74 -6.04
CA GLU A 20 -18.65 65.16 -6.44
C GLU A 20 -17.59 65.45 -7.50
N LYS A 21 -17.98 66.17 -8.55
CA LYS A 21 -17.08 66.72 -9.58
C LYS A 21 -16.53 68.09 -9.11
N PRO A 22 -15.28 68.42 -9.39
CA PRO A 22 -14.89 69.83 -9.61
C PRO A 22 -14.50 70.10 -11.07
N ARG A 23 -14.96 71.24 -11.54
CA ARG A 23 -14.49 71.99 -12.73
C ARG A 23 -13.15 72.67 -12.45
N GLY A 24 -12.28 72.71 -13.49
CA GLY A 24 -11.12 73.58 -13.44
C GLY A 24 -10.18 73.31 -14.61
N ASP A 25 -10.30 74.14 -15.62
CA ASP A 25 -9.46 74.32 -16.79
C ASP A 25 -8.08 74.81 -16.40
N ASN A 26 -7.00 74.22 -16.87
CA ASN A 26 -5.71 74.92 -17.07
C ASN A 26 -4.76 74.08 -17.93
N THR A 27 -4.52 74.63 -19.11
CA THR A 27 -3.46 74.24 -20.05
C THR A 27 -2.07 74.50 -19.48
N HIS A 28 -1.28 73.44 -19.31
CA HIS A 28 0.19 73.55 -19.18
C HIS A 28 0.89 72.48 -20.00
N ALA A 29 1.95 72.90 -20.67
CA ALA A 29 2.79 72.28 -21.66
C ALA A 29 3.31 70.88 -21.26
N ILE A 30 3.29 69.98 -22.25
CA ILE A 30 3.79 68.63 -22.16
C ILE A 30 5.32 68.67 -22.38
N THR A 31 6.09 68.40 -21.34
CA THR A 31 7.50 68.01 -21.45
C THR A 31 7.62 66.49 -21.62
N PRO A 32 8.45 66.00 -22.54
CA PRO A 32 8.57 64.54 -22.76
C PRO A 32 9.36 63.91 -21.61
N TYR A 33 8.70 63.07 -20.80
CA TYR A 33 9.37 62.23 -19.83
C TYR A 33 10.08 61.09 -20.55
N THR A 34 11.40 61.07 -20.42
CA THR A 34 12.24 59.94 -20.84
C THR A 34 12.02 58.74 -19.92
N TYR A 35 11.30 57.75 -20.49
CA TYR A 35 11.05 56.45 -19.87
C TYR A 35 12.31 55.54 -20.07
N THR A 36 13.30 55.66 -19.19
CA THR A 36 14.44 54.73 -19.22
C THR A 36 15.00 54.56 -17.79
N SER A 37 14.55 53.55 -17.13
CA SER A 37 15.36 52.67 -16.20
C SER A 37 14.50 51.70 -15.37
N SER A 38 13.23 52.04 -15.10
CA SER A 38 12.41 51.20 -14.22
C SER A 38 11.79 49.98 -14.97
N ALA A 39 11.47 50.10 -16.27
CA ALA A 39 10.91 49.03 -17.04
C ALA A 39 11.92 47.88 -17.31
N GLN A 40 13.18 48.22 -17.56
CA GLN A 40 14.23 47.24 -17.81
C GLN A 40 14.60 46.46 -16.53
N ALA A 41 14.54 47.10 -15.35
CA ALA A 41 14.72 46.44 -14.07
C ALA A 41 13.58 45.47 -13.74
N TYR A 42 12.33 45.82 -14.12
CA TYR A 42 11.16 44.98 -13.91
C TYR A 42 11.17 43.74 -14.82
N VAL A 43 11.51 43.91 -16.11
CA VAL A 43 11.67 42.81 -17.08
C VAL A 43 12.78 41.84 -16.66
N ASN A 44 13.90 42.35 -16.17
CA ASN A 44 15.01 41.53 -15.68
C ASN A 44 14.65 40.76 -14.39
N LYS A 45 13.81 41.35 -13.53
CA LYS A 45 13.32 40.68 -12.32
C LYS A 45 12.34 39.58 -12.68
N ILE A 46 11.43 39.78 -13.64
CA ILE A 46 10.51 38.75 -14.15
C ILE A 46 11.26 37.61 -14.85
N ARG A 47 12.28 37.92 -15.66
CA ARG A 47 13.13 36.90 -16.30
C ARG A 47 13.89 36.02 -15.30
N LYS A 48 14.43 36.61 -14.23
CA LYS A 48 15.11 35.86 -13.16
C LYS A 48 14.11 34.98 -12.37
N THR A 49 12.89 35.45 -12.14
CA THR A 49 11.84 34.69 -11.46
C THR A 49 11.29 33.56 -12.33
N LEU A 50 11.13 33.77 -13.66
CA LEU A 50 10.73 32.68 -14.58
C LEU A 50 11.83 31.61 -14.74
N LEU A 51 13.10 32.01 -14.78
CA LEU A 51 14.22 31.06 -14.85
C LEU A 51 14.39 30.25 -13.55
N ALA A 52 14.05 30.80 -12.38
CA ALA A 52 14.01 30.07 -11.13
C ALA A 52 12.82 29.07 -11.05
N PHE A 53 11.68 29.38 -11.68
CA PHE A 53 10.51 28.51 -11.72
C PHE A 53 10.68 27.33 -12.71
N THR A 54 11.45 27.48 -13.79
CA THR A 54 11.72 26.39 -14.76
C THR A 54 12.79 25.43 -14.25
N ALA A 55 13.66 25.81 -13.32
CA ALA A 55 14.64 24.91 -12.70
C ALA A 55 14.06 23.97 -11.63
N PHE A 56 12.82 24.22 -11.13
CA PHE A 56 12.19 23.41 -10.07
C PHE A 56 11.34 22.26 -10.63
N LEU A 57 11.23 22.12 -11.94
CA LEU A 57 10.31 21.15 -12.59
C LEU A 57 11.01 19.89 -13.14
N LEU A 58 12.28 19.63 -12.81
CA LEU A 58 13.02 18.47 -13.31
C LEU A 58 13.74 17.68 -12.21
N ALA A 59 13.23 17.66 -10.98
CA ALA A 59 13.53 16.55 -10.11
C ALA A 59 12.56 15.41 -10.53
N ALA A 60 12.95 14.66 -11.56
CA ALA A 60 12.32 13.38 -11.83
C ALA A 60 12.37 12.56 -10.54
N PRO A 61 11.27 11.97 -10.07
CA PRO A 61 11.33 11.04 -8.96
C PRO A 61 12.37 9.98 -9.33
N ALA A 62 13.27 9.66 -8.39
CA ALA A 62 14.22 8.58 -8.59
C ALA A 62 13.44 7.39 -9.14
N SER A 63 13.74 7.00 -10.38
CA SER A 63 13.02 5.92 -11.05
C SER A 63 13.09 4.70 -10.16
N ALA A 64 11.95 4.17 -9.74
CA ALA A 64 11.89 2.90 -9.06
C ALA A 64 12.62 1.88 -9.97
N VAL A 65 13.64 1.23 -9.44
CA VAL A 65 14.33 0.18 -10.18
C VAL A 65 13.39 -1.02 -10.13
N ALA A 66 12.71 -1.27 -11.23
CA ALA A 66 11.83 -2.44 -11.33
C ALA A 66 12.67 -3.71 -11.08
N PRO A 67 12.21 -4.62 -10.17
CA PRO A 67 12.92 -5.88 -9.95
C PRO A 67 13.02 -6.69 -11.25
N GLU A 68 14.15 -7.34 -11.46
CA GLU A 68 14.34 -8.26 -12.60
C GLU A 68 13.68 -9.61 -12.25
N PHE A 69 12.53 -9.86 -12.81
CA PHE A 69 11.77 -11.08 -12.60
C PHE A 69 12.23 -12.21 -13.51
N LYS A 70 12.46 -13.39 -12.92
CA LYS A 70 12.72 -14.64 -13.63
C LYS A 70 11.45 -15.49 -13.58
N PRO A 71 10.89 -15.88 -14.75
CA PRO A 71 9.76 -16.81 -14.81
C PRO A 71 10.11 -18.15 -14.14
N LEU A 72 9.15 -18.72 -13.43
CA LEU A 72 9.30 -20.02 -12.77
C LEU A 72 8.53 -21.10 -13.55
N ALA A 73 9.11 -22.28 -13.67
CA ALA A 73 8.45 -23.43 -14.30
C ALA A 73 7.17 -23.84 -13.55
N SER A 74 7.10 -23.58 -12.24
CA SER A 74 5.90 -23.85 -11.41
C SER A 74 4.79 -22.81 -11.58
N GLY A 75 5.01 -21.73 -12.30
CA GLY A 75 4.10 -20.59 -12.44
C GLY A 75 4.54 -19.35 -11.68
N GLY A 76 4.08 -18.19 -12.13
CA GLY A 76 4.51 -16.90 -11.61
C GLY A 76 5.95 -16.55 -11.97
N SER A 77 6.49 -15.53 -11.30
CA SER A 77 7.89 -15.09 -11.48
C SER A 77 8.48 -14.68 -10.14
N TYR A 78 9.80 -14.84 -10.00
CA TYR A 78 10.51 -14.50 -8.78
C TYR A 78 11.63 -13.50 -9.06
N ALA A 79 11.81 -12.55 -8.16
CA ALA A 79 12.94 -11.65 -8.10
C ALA A 79 13.50 -11.58 -6.68
N SER A 80 14.80 -11.35 -6.55
CA SER A 80 15.43 -11.00 -5.27
C SER A 80 16.25 -9.73 -5.47
N THR A 81 16.14 -8.81 -4.51
CA THR A 81 16.85 -7.53 -4.56
C THR A 81 17.24 -7.07 -3.17
N THR A 82 18.21 -6.16 -3.09
CA THR A 82 18.65 -5.55 -1.84
C THR A 82 18.35 -4.06 -1.84
N TYR A 83 17.70 -3.59 -0.79
CA TYR A 83 17.46 -2.17 -0.56
C TYR A 83 17.86 -1.79 0.87
N LYS A 84 18.75 -0.80 1.01
CA LYS A 84 19.29 -0.33 2.30
C LYS A 84 19.76 -1.50 3.20
N ASN A 85 20.58 -2.37 2.65
CA ASN A 85 21.16 -3.57 3.31
C ASN A 85 20.15 -4.63 3.78
N VAL A 86 18.90 -4.58 3.32
CA VAL A 86 17.91 -5.63 3.55
C VAL A 86 17.59 -6.31 2.24
N ARG A 87 17.64 -7.64 2.23
CA ARG A 87 17.28 -8.45 1.07
C ARG A 87 15.78 -8.76 1.08
N TYR A 88 15.17 -8.59 -0.08
CA TYR A 88 13.75 -8.85 -0.33
C TYR A 88 13.58 -9.86 -1.44
N GLY A 89 12.85 -10.92 -1.15
CA GLY A 89 12.31 -11.79 -2.17
C GLY A 89 10.92 -11.31 -2.60
N ILE A 90 10.62 -11.43 -3.88
CA ILE A 90 9.40 -10.94 -4.49
C ILE A 90 8.85 -12.04 -5.40
N TYR A 91 7.65 -12.51 -5.10
CA TYR A 91 6.93 -13.42 -5.99
C TYR A 91 5.81 -12.66 -6.68
N GLN A 92 5.83 -12.64 -8.01
CA GLN A 92 4.77 -12.06 -8.85
C GLN A 92 3.78 -13.15 -9.23
N ALA A 93 2.52 -12.94 -8.88
CA ALA A 93 1.43 -13.88 -9.10
C ALA A 93 0.42 -13.36 -10.14
N ASP A 94 -0.25 -14.31 -10.81
CA ASP A 94 -1.52 -14.05 -11.47
C ASP A 94 -2.63 -14.05 -10.41
N PRO A 95 -3.39 -12.94 -10.24
CA PRO A 95 -4.49 -12.92 -9.28
C PRO A 95 -5.53 -14.02 -9.45
N ALA A 96 -5.75 -14.49 -10.67
CA ALA A 96 -6.73 -15.56 -10.95
C ALA A 96 -6.32 -16.91 -10.36
N GLN A 97 -5.03 -17.09 -10.04
CA GLN A 97 -4.48 -18.34 -9.48
C GLN A 97 -4.35 -18.31 -7.94
N VAL A 98 -4.68 -17.17 -7.32
CA VAL A 98 -4.55 -16.98 -5.86
C VAL A 98 -5.78 -17.51 -5.14
N SER A 99 -5.54 -18.19 -4.03
CA SER A 99 -6.57 -18.65 -3.09
C SER A 99 -6.13 -18.48 -1.64
N LEU A 100 -7.11 -18.44 -0.74
CA LEU A 100 -6.89 -18.34 0.70
C LEU A 100 -7.36 -19.62 1.37
N HIS A 101 -6.64 -20.10 2.38
CA HIS A 101 -6.92 -21.34 3.07
C HIS A 101 -6.73 -21.18 4.58
N TRP A 102 -7.78 -21.42 5.35
CA TRP A 102 -7.73 -21.42 6.81
C TRP A 102 -7.93 -22.85 7.35
N LYS A 103 -9.03 -23.50 6.98
CA LYS A 103 -9.40 -24.82 7.47
C LYS A 103 -9.67 -25.79 6.33
N ALA A 104 -9.39 -27.05 6.56
CA ALA A 104 -9.79 -28.14 5.69
C ALA A 104 -11.33 -28.38 5.78
N ALA A 105 -11.85 -29.21 4.88
CA ALA A 105 -13.29 -29.49 4.81
C ALA A 105 -13.85 -30.15 6.09
N ASP A 106 -13.02 -30.85 6.85
CA ASP A 106 -13.37 -31.44 8.14
C ASP A 106 -13.31 -30.45 9.32
N GLY A 107 -12.98 -29.17 9.05
CA GLY A 107 -12.83 -28.11 10.05
C GLY A 107 -11.48 -28.06 10.73
N SER A 108 -10.55 -28.98 10.46
CA SER A 108 -9.19 -28.95 11.02
C SER A 108 -8.36 -27.81 10.39
N ALA A 109 -7.48 -27.17 11.18
CA ALA A 109 -6.56 -26.18 10.66
C ALA A 109 -5.47 -26.85 9.79
N TYR A 110 -5.09 -26.20 8.70
CA TYR A 110 -3.89 -26.63 7.94
C TYR A 110 -2.62 -26.46 8.74
N ALA A 111 -2.56 -25.46 9.59
CA ALA A 111 -1.52 -25.18 10.57
C ALA A 111 -0.12 -24.89 10.00
N ASN A 112 0.24 -25.40 8.82
CA ASN A 112 1.53 -25.14 8.19
C ASN A 112 1.48 -25.32 6.65
N LEU A 113 2.51 -24.78 5.98
CA LEU A 113 2.57 -24.79 4.51
C LEU A 113 2.65 -26.20 3.93
N ALA A 114 3.34 -27.14 4.64
CA ALA A 114 3.52 -28.50 4.14
C ALA A 114 2.21 -29.29 4.17
N THR A 115 1.38 -29.07 5.19
CA THR A 115 0.05 -29.72 5.28
C THR A 115 -0.88 -29.21 4.17
N LEU A 116 -0.94 -27.89 3.97
CA LEU A 116 -1.74 -27.33 2.87
C LEU A 116 -1.22 -27.80 1.51
N LYS A 117 0.11 -27.75 1.29
CA LYS A 117 0.73 -28.23 0.06
C LYS A 117 0.26 -29.63 -0.30
N ARG A 118 0.42 -30.56 0.65
CA ARG A 118 -0.03 -31.96 0.45
C ARG A 118 -1.51 -32.07 0.13
N SER A 119 -2.36 -31.33 0.83
CA SER A 119 -3.80 -31.35 0.59
C SER A 119 -4.17 -30.85 -0.81
N LEU A 120 -3.53 -29.79 -1.29
CA LEU A 120 -3.74 -29.23 -2.62
C LEU A 120 -3.25 -30.21 -3.71
N GLU A 121 -2.06 -30.77 -3.55
CA GLU A 121 -1.50 -31.75 -4.49
C GLU A 121 -2.33 -33.05 -4.56
N GLN A 122 -2.87 -33.52 -3.42
CA GLN A 122 -3.79 -34.64 -3.40
C GLN A 122 -5.12 -34.35 -4.12
N SER A 123 -5.52 -33.09 -4.23
CA SER A 123 -6.69 -32.68 -5.02
C SER A 123 -6.38 -32.41 -6.51
N GLY A 124 -5.14 -32.72 -6.97
CA GLY A 124 -4.73 -32.52 -8.37
C GLY A 124 -4.26 -31.11 -8.71
N ALA A 125 -4.02 -30.25 -7.71
CA ALA A 125 -3.51 -28.90 -7.97
C ALA A 125 -1.97 -28.88 -7.96
N HIS A 126 -1.36 -28.20 -8.91
CA HIS A 126 0.07 -27.91 -8.86
C HIS A 126 0.33 -26.65 -8.03
N VAL A 127 1.11 -26.78 -6.94
CA VAL A 127 1.38 -25.67 -6.01
C VAL A 127 2.60 -24.89 -6.47
N ALA A 128 2.37 -23.68 -6.97
CA ALA A 128 3.41 -22.76 -7.42
C ALA A 128 3.99 -21.90 -6.29
N PHE A 129 3.17 -21.56 -5.29
CA PHE A 129 3.58 -20.67 -4.19
C PHE A 129 2.66 -20.87 -2.99
N LEU A 130 3.24 -20.78 -1.78
CA LEU A 130 2.52 -20.65 -0.52
C LEU A 130 3.20 -19.59 0.36
N MET A 131 2.41 -18.83 1.11
CA MET A 131 2.91 -17.90 2.13
C MET A 131 1.90 -17.80 3.28
N ASN A 132 2.40 -17.54 4.50
CA ASN A 132 1.50 -17.20 5.60
C ASN A 132 0.71 -15.93 5.27
N ALA A 133 -0.56 -15.93 5.65
CA ALA A 133 -1.46 -14.80 5.45
C ALA A 133 -1.33 -13.75 6.58
N GLY A 134 -2.42 -13.04 6.86
CA GLY A 134 -2.48 -11.95 7.82
C GLY A 134 -2.45 -12.38 9.28
N ILE A 135 -2.49 -11.37 10.14
CA ILE A 135 -2.49 -11.51 11.60
C ILE A 135 -3.72 -12.29 12.07
N TYR A 136 -3.54 -13.07 13.12
CA TYR A 136 -4.58 -13.88 13.75
C TYR A 136 -4.62 -13.68 15.26
N SER A 137 -5.70 -14.12 15.92
CA SER A 137 -5.92 -14.06 17.36
C SER A 137 -5.43 -15.34 18.06
N GLN A 138 -5.39 -15.32 19.38
CA GLN A 138 -4.88 -16.42 20.19
C GLN A 138 -5.68 -17.74 20.10
N ASP A 139 -6.91 -17.65 19.60
CA ASP A 139 -7.80 -18.78 19.36
C ASP A 139 -7.70 -19.36 17.94
N ASP A 140 -6.60 -19.09 17.23
CA ASP A 140 -6.36 -19.53 15.87
C ASP A 140 -7.45 -19.11 14.88
N THR A 141 -7.97 -17.89 15.07
CA THR A 141 -8.93 -17.28 14.16
C THR A 141 -8.29 -16.09 13.44
N PRO A 142 -8.48 -15.89 12.12
CA PRO A 142 -8.06 -14.64 11.46
C PRO A 142 -8.56 -13.42 12.22
N ALA A 143 -7.69 -12.43 12.46
CA ALA A 143 -8.00 -11.27 13.31
C ALA A 143 -9.08 -10.34 12.72
N GLY A 144 -9.42 -10.48 11.46
CA GLY A 144 -10.44 -9.73 10.75
C GLY A 144 -10.99 -10.48 9.56
N LEU A 145 -11.54 -9.74 8.60
CA LEU A 145 -12.23 -10.30 7.44
C LEU A 145 -11.46 -11.48 6.83
N TRP A 146 -12.19 -12.57 6.62
CA TRP A 146 -11.71 -13.72 5.90
C TRP A 146 -12.81 -14.27 5.00
N ILE A 147 -12.55 -14.29 3.69
CA ILE A 147 -13.48 -14.79 2.66
C ILE A 147 -12.77 -15.86 1.83
N GLU A 148 -13.41 -17.00 1.71
CA GLU A 148 -12.99 -18.10 0.82
C GLU A 148 -14.12 -18.43 -0.15
N ARG A 149 -13.83 -18.45 -1.44
CA ARG A 149 -14.79 -18.79 -2.52
C ARG A 149 -16.11 -18.00 -2.41
N GLY A 150 -16.02 -16.68 -2.11
CA GLY A 150 -17.18 -15.81 -1.93
C GLY A 150 -17.90 -15.96 -0.60
N GLN A 151 -17.52 -16.92 0.26
CA GLN A 151 -18.14 -17.13 1.57
C GLN A 151 -17.37 -16.36 2.66
N THR A 152 -18.03 -15.50 3.38
CA THR A 152 -17.47 -14.81 4.56
C THR A 152 -17.42 -15.76 5.75
N LEU A 153 -16.20 -16.17 6.14
CA LEU A 153 -15.94 -17.05 7.28
C LEU A 153 -15.69 -16.24 8.57
N VAL A 154 -15.03 -15.08 8.45
CA VAL A 154 -14.84 -14.12 9.54
C VAL A 154 -15.24 -12.73 9.05
N PRO A 155 -16.09 -12.00 9.83
CA PRO A 155 -16.56 -10.68 9.41
C PRO A 155 -15.46 -9.61 9.52
N LEU A 156 -15.68 -8.47 8.83
CA LEU A 156 -14.78 -7.32 8.88
C LEU A 156 -14.64 -6.80 10.32
N ASN A 157 -13.41 -6.72 10.80
CA ASN A 157 -13.11 -6.21 12.13
C ASN A 157 -12.85 -4.69 12.09
N ARG A 158 -13.77 -3.93 12.68
CA ARG A 158 -13.70 -2.46 12.78
C ARG A 158 -13.40 -1.97 14.19
N LYS A 159 -13.08 -2.88 15.11
CA LYS A 159 -12.81 -2.54 16.51
C LYS A 159 -11.44 -1.88 16.65
N ASN A 160 -11.34 -0.92 17.54
CA ASN A 160 -10.04 -0.41 17.98
C ASN A 160 -9.39 -1.44 18.91
N GLY A 161 -8.05 -1.48 18.91
CA GLY A 161 -7.30 -2.43 19.73
C GLY A 161 -5.82 -2.08 19.80
N LYS A 162 -5.04 -3.01 20.34
CA LYS A 162 -3.57 -2.93 20.43
C LYS A 162 -2.92 -3.86 19.41
N GLY A 163 -1.64 -3.63 19.13
CA GLY A 163 -0.84 -4.43 18.19
C GLY A 163 -0.95 -3.97 16.72
N ASN A 164 -0.17 -4.63 15.89
CA ASN A 164 0.03 -4.22 14.49
C ASN A 164 -1.27 -4.19 13.67
N PHE A 165 -2.16 -5.16 13.89
CA PHE A 165 -3.45 -5.23 13.20
C PHE A 165 -4.28 -3.95 13.36
N HIS A 166 -4.20 -3.30 14.51
CA HIS A 166 -5.00 -2.12 14.85
C HIS A 166 -4.32 -0.78 14.54
N ILE A 167 -3.08 -0.77 14.01
CA ILE A 167 -2.45 0.46 13.50
C ILE A 167 -3.24 0.93 12.28
N GLN A 168 -3.81 2.14 12.37
CA GLN A 168 -4.65 2.70 11.31
C GLN A 168 -3.84 3.53 10.29
N PRO A 169 -4.25 3.52 9.02
CA PRO A 169 -5.27 2.65 8.48
C PRO A 169 -4.78 1.20 8.41
N ASN A 170 -5.65 0.26 8.79
CA ASN A 170 -5.51 -1.14 8.41
C ASN A 170 -6.29 -1.39 7.10
N GLY A 171 -6.13 -2.56 6.50
CA GLY A 171 -6.66 -2.78 5.17
C GLY A 171 -7.18 -4.18 4.88
N VAL A 172 -7.80 -4.29 3.73
CA VAL A 172 -8.26 -5.53 3.14
C VAL A 172 -7.57 -5.74 1.80
N PHE A 173 -6.91 -6.89 1.66
CA PHE A 173 -6.52 -7.45 0.37
C PHE A 173 -7.65 -8.35 -0.11
N TYR A 174 -8.06 -8.22 -1.37
CA TYR A 174 -9.11 -9.05 -1.94
C TYR A 174 -8.93 -9.26 -3.43
N ILE A 175 -9.52 -10.36 -3.91
CA ILE A 175 -9.61 -10.70 -5.33
C ILE A 175 -11.08 -10.76 -5.71
N GLU A 176 -11.42 -9.92 -6.68
CA GLU A 176 -12.77 -9.81 -7.22
C GLU A 176 -12.71 -9.79 -8.74
N ARG A 177 -13.44 -10.72 -9.37
CA ARG A 177 -13.46 -10.86 -10.84
C ARG A 177 -12.05 -10.99 -11.44
N GLY A 178 -11.19 -11.78 -10.81
CA GLY A 178 -9.82 -12.03 -11.23
C GLY A 178 -8.84 -10.85 -11.06
N LYS A 179 -9.23 -9.80 -10.33
CA LYS A 179 -8.38 -8.63 -10.07
C LYS A 179 -8.04 -8.51 -8.60
N ALA A 180 -6.76 -8.35 -8.30
CA ALA A 180 -6.27 -8.08 -6.96
C ALA A 180 -6.42 -6.59 -6.60
N ARG A 181 -6.86 -6.31 -5.38
CA ARG A 181 -7.01 -4.96 -4.86
C ARG A 181 -6.64 -4.89 -3.38
N ILE A 182 -6.19 -3.72 -2.96
CA ILE A 182 -5.92 -3.40 -1.56
C ILE A 182 -6.61 -2.08 -1.26
N GLN A 183 -7.38 -2.03 -0.17
CA GLN A 183 -8.08 -0.82 0.27
C GLN A 183 -8.01 -0.69 1.80
N THR A 184 -8.25 0.52 2.31
CA THR A 184 -8.50 0.67 3.74
C THR A 184 -9.74 -0.13 4.14
N SER A 185 -9.77 -0.67 5.36
CA SER A 185 -10.96 -1.38 5.86
C SER A 185 -12.21 -0.49 5.88
N ALA A 186 -12.04 0.83 6.03
CA ALA A 186 -13.14 1.79 5.95
C ALA A 186 -13.70 1.90 4.53
N ALA A 187 -12.86 2.03 3.51
CA ALA A 187 -13.28 2.09 2.11
C ALA A 187 -13.90 0.77 1.66
N TYR A 188 -13.30 -0.36 2.03
CA TYR A 188 -13.85 -1.68 1.75
C TYR A 188 -15.28 -1.86 2.31
N HIS A 189 -15.51 -1.40 3.55
CA HIS A 189 -16.82 -1.52 4.21
C HIS A 189 -17.97 -0.85 3.46
N ILE A 190 -17.71 0.28 2.81
CA ILE A 190 -18.73 1.06 2.07
C ILE A 190 -18.79 0.70 0.59
N GLY A 191 -17.83 -0.06 0.08
CA GLY A 191 -17.66 -0.30 -1.36
C GLY A 191 -18.59 -1.36 -1.97
N GLY A 192 -19.35 -2.11 -1.17
CA GLY A 192 -20.29 -3.13 -1.69
C GLY A 192 -19.61 -4.26 -2.47
N HIS A 193 -18.44 -4.72 -2.03
CA HIS A 193 -17.62 -5.72 -2.69
C HIS A 193 -18.15 -7.15 -2.50
N HIS A 194 -17.96 -7.98 -3.55
CA HIS A 194 -18.29 -9.42 -3.55
C HIS A 194 -17.06 -10.22 -4.03
N PRO A 195 -15.97 -10.22 -3.28
CA PRO A 195 -14.76 -10.91 -3.70
C PRO A 195 -14.88 -12.44 -3.55
N ASP A 196 -14.15 -13.15 -4.41
CA ASP A 196 -13.95 -14.59 -4.26
C ASP A 196 -13.05 -14.90 -3.05
N TRP A 197 -12.05 -14.04 -2.82
CA TRP A 197 -11.06 -14.17 -1.77
C TRP A 197 -10.80 -12.82 -1.12
N ALA A 198 -10.79 -12.77 0.21
CA ALA A 198 -10.40 -11.56 0.94
C ALA A 198 -9.80 -11.87 2.30
N LEU A 199 -8.81 -11.09 2.70
CA LEU A 199 -8.25 -11.08 4.05
C LEU A 199 -8.06 -9.66 4.55
N GLN A 200 -8.32 -9.43 5.83
CA GLN A 200 -8.00 -8.20 6.53
C GLN A 200 -6.72 -8.38 7.34
N SER A 201 -5.85 -7.39 7.28
CA SER A 201 -4.64 -7.33 8.09
C SER A 201 -4.25 -5.88 8.37
N GLY A 202 -3.08 -5.66 8.96
CA GLY A 202 -2.63 -4.30 9.26
C GLY A 202 -1.24 -4.24 9.88
N PRO A 203 -0.62 -3.07 9.70
CA PRO A 203 -1.13 -1.85 9.05
C PRO A 203 -1.12 -1.92 7.51
N LEU A 204 -1.85 -1.01 6.85
CA LEU A 204 -1.51 -0.65 5.48
C LEU A 204 -0.13 -0.01 5.49
N LEU A 205 0.74 -0.48 4.59
CA LEU A 205 2.12 0.01 4.46
C LEU A 205 2.20 1.15 3.47
N LEU A 206 1.50 1.00 2.34
CA LEU A 206 1.35 2.01 1.29
C LEU A 206 -0.12 2.14 0.92
N LEU A 207 -0.53 3.37 0.59
CA LEU A 207 -1.81 3.70 -0.04
C LEU A 207 -1.57 4.81 -1.07
N ASP A 208 -2.02 4.60 -2.30
CA ASP A 208 -1.78 5.54 -3.43
C ASP A 208 -0.29 5.91 -3.56
N GLY A 209 0.60 4.94 -3.44
CA GLY A 209 2.05 5.11 -3.52
C GLY A 209 2.68 5.84 -2.33
N LYS A 210 1.93 6.13 -1.26
CA LYS A 210 2.41 6.88 -0.10
C LYS A 210 2.51 6.00 1.14
N PRO A 211 3.63 6.08 1.89
CA PRO A 211 3.76 5.39 3.17
C PRO A 211 2.72 5.84 4.19
N ASN A 212 2.31 4.90 5.04
CA ASN A 212 1.41 5.20 6.15
C ASN A 212 1.99 6.31 7.03
N PRO A 213 1.27 7.43 7.24
CA PRO A 213 1.79 8.59 7.96
C PRO A 213 2.03 8.35 9.46
N ARG A 214 1.54 7.22 10.01
CA ARG A 214 1.76 6.84 11.41
C ARG A 214 3.12 6.19 11.66
N PHE A 215 3.88 5.87 10.61
CA PHE A 215 5.17 5.23 10.79
C PHE A 215 6.22 6.25 11.25
N VAL A 216 6.87 5.92 12.37
CA VAL A 216 7.96 6.72 12.90
C VAL A 216 9.25 6.32 12.19
N LYS A 217 9.99 7.32 11.70
CA LYS A 217 11.33 7.12 11.14
C LYS A 217 12.27 6.58 12.22
N ASP A 218 13.25 5.82 11.78
CA ASP A 218 14.40 5.39 12.58
C ASP A 218 14.12 4.47 13.78
N LEU A 219 12.90 3.95 13.91
CA LEU A 219 12.67 2.86 14.85
C LEU A 219 13.21 1.55 14.28
N SER A 220 14.18 0.96 14.96
CA SER A 220 14.60 -0.42 14.67
C SER A 220 13.47 -1.39 15.04
N SER A 221 13.41 -2.50 14.34
CA SER A 221 12.47 -3.58 14.64
C SER A 221 13.14 -4.92 14.34
N PRO A 222 13.22 -5.82 15.32
CA PRO A 222 13.93 -7.09 15.17
C PRO A 222 13.12 -8.16 14.44
N HIS A 223 12.09 -7.79 13.66
CA HIS A 223 11.17 -8.75 13.05
C HIS A 223 11.32 -8.80 11.54
N LYS A 224 11.23 -10.00 10.99
CA LYS A 224 10.97 -10.21 9.57
C LYS A 224 9.71 -9.48 9.14
N ARG A 225 9.60 -9.20 7.84
CA ARG A 225 8.44 -8.54 7.25
C ARG A 225 7.96 -9.31 6.04
N ASN A 226 6.65 -9.37 5.87
CA ASN A 226 6.02 -9.78 4.65
C ASN A 226 4.82 -8.87 4.32
N ALA A 227 4.51 -8.79 3.06
CA ALA A 227 3.41 -7.98 2.56
C ALA A 227 2.82 -8.56 1.28
N VAL A 228 1.57 -8.23 1.04
CA VAL A 228 0.97 -8.26 -0.29
C VAL A 228 0.95 -6.85 -0.85
N CYS A 229 1.23 -6.70 -2.14
CA CYS A 229 1.33 -5.41 -2.80
C CYS A 229 0.70 -5.47 -4.19
N THR A 230 0.05 -4.38 -4.60
CA THR A 230 -0.35 -4.13 -5.98
C THR A 230 0.44 -2.96 -6.54
N THR A 231 0.81 -3.02 -7.81
CA THR A 231 1.49 -1.93 -8.53
C THR A 231 0.49 -1.04 -9.26
N ALA A 232 0.92 0.14 -9.74
CA ALA A 232 0.05 1.04 -10.49
C ALA A 232 -0.47 0.43 -11.82
N ASP A 233 0.28 -0.51 -12.40
CA ASP A 233 -0.11 -1.30 -13.58
C ASP A 233 -0.81 -2.62 -13.22
N ASN A 234 -1.32 -2.75 -11.98
CA ASN A 234 -2.10 -3.86 -11.44
C ASN A 234 -1.38 -5.21 -11.37
N ARG A 235 -0.06 -5.25 -11.30
CA ARG A 235 0.66 -6.48 -10.96
C ARG A 235 0.48 -6.79 -9.47
N LEU A 236 0.43 -8.08 -9.13
CA LEU A 236 0.30 -8.57 -7.77
C LEU A 236 1.64 -9.16 -7.30
N TYR A 237 2.18 -8.65 -6.20
CA TYR A 237 3.40 -9.13 -5.57
C TYR A 237 3.14 -9.62 -4.15
N PHE A 238 3.76 -10.75 -3.80
CA PHE A 238 3.99 -11.20 -2.44
C PHE A 238 5.46 -10.97 -2.11
N ILE A 239 5.74 -10.25 -1.04
CA ILE A 239 7.08 -9.78 -0.69
C ILE A 239 7.44 -10.24 0.70
N LEU A 240 8.66 -10.71 0.88
CA LEU A 240 9.19 -11.19 2.15
C LEU A 240 10.64 -10.71 2.33
N THR A 241 10.99 -10.28 3.55
CA THR A 241 12.39 -10.06 3.90
C THR A 241 13.09 -11.40 4.02
N GLU A 242 14.12 -11.63 3.20
CA GLU A 242 14.89 -12.86 3.23
C GLU A 242 15.95 -12.83 4.33
N ASP A 243 16.28 -13.99 4.88
CA ASP A 243 17.40 -14.13 5.79
C ASP A 243 18.68 -13.79 5.03
N TYR A 244 19.41 -12.89 5.59
CA TYR A 244 20.69 -12.42 5.13
C TYR A 244 21.63 -12.53 6.31
N ASP A 245 22.88 -12.75 6.14
CA ASP A 245 23.92 -13.08 7.13
C ASP A 245 23.65 -12.71 8.59
N LEU A 246 24.24 -13.47 9.52
CA LEU A 246 24.23 -13.22 10.96
C LEU A 246 24.54 -11.76 11.28
N GLY A 247 23.53 -10.99 11.73
CA GLY A 247 23.67 -9.58 12.07
C GLY A 247 22.85 -8.61 11.24
N SER A 248 22.03 -9.06 10.28
CA SER A 248 21.14 -8.19 9.50
C SER A 248 20.09 -7.53 10.39
N GLU A 249 20.00 -6.22 10.33
CA GLU A 249 18.91 -5.48 10.95
C GLU A 249 17.62 -5.65 10.12
N TRP A 250 16.56 -6.14 10.76
CA TRP A 250 15.25 -6.18 10.13
C TRP A 250 14.66 -4.78 10.00
N PRO A 251 13.91 -4.47 8.93
CA PRO A 251 13.38 -3.13 8.72
C PRO A 251 12.25 -2.80 9.69
N SER A 252 12.20 -1.55 10.16
CA SER A 252 11.00 -0.97 10.75
C SER A 252 9.86 -0.93 9.71
N PHE A 253 8.63 -0.65 10.13
CA PHE A 253 7.53 -0.44 9.18
C PHE A 253 7.82 0.71 8.22
N HIS A 254 8.44 1.80 8.70
CA HIS A 254 8.82 2.91 7.84
C HIS A 254 9.82 2.48 6.74
N ARG A 255 10.92 1.82 7.13
CA ARG A 255 11.94 1.33 6.18
C ARG A 255 11.38 0.28 5.21
N PHE A 256 10.46 -0.56 5.71
CA PHE A 256 9.80 -1.54 4.86
C PHE A 256 8.87 -0.87 3.84
N ALA A 257 8.06 0.12 4.25
CA ALA A 257 7.21 0.90 3.35
C ALA A 257 8.03 1.65 2.28
N GLU A 258 9.17 2.26 2.67
CA GLU A 258 10.11 2.86 1.70
C GLU A 258 10.65 1.82 0.69
N ALA A 259 10.99 0.61 1.16
CA ALA A 259 11.46 -0.45 0.28
C ALA A 259 10.36 -0.88 -0.70
N LEU A 260 9.13 -1.08 -0.23
CA LEU A 260 7.99 -1.42 -1.09
C LEU A 260 7.70 -0.34 -2.14
N GLN A 261 7.79 0.93 -1.76
CA GLN A 261 7.67 2.06 -2.69
C GLN A 261 8.77 2.02 -3.76
N HIS A 262 10.02 1.76 -3.34
CA HIS A 262 11.16 1.60 -4.27
C HIS A 262 10.98 0.41 -5.23
N LEU A 263 10.32 -0.67 -4.78
CA LEU A 263 10.00 -1.85 -5.58
C LEU A 263 8.80 -1.65 -6.53
N GLY A 264 8.21 -0.45 -6.56
CA GLY A 264 7.11 -0.11 -7.45
C GLY A 264 5.72 -0.46 -6.91
N CYS A 265 5.59 -0.80 -5.63
CA CYS A 265 4.28 -0.97 -4.99
C CYS A 265 3.50 0.35 -4.96
N HIS A 266 2.23 0.30 -5.34
CA HIS A 266 1.27 1.40 -5.21
C HIS A 266 0.48 1.27 -3.91
N ASP A 267 -0.14 0.11 -3.70
CA ASP A 267 -0.81 -0.21 -2.45
C ASP A 267 -0.17 -1.45 -1.83
N ALA A 268 0.03 -1.44 -0.51
CA ALA A 268 0.65 -2.54 0.18
C ALA A 268 0.08 -2.76 1.57
N LEU A 269 -0.19 -4.03 1.89
CA LEU A 269 -0.74 -4.46 3.17
C LEU A 269 0.26 -5.38 3.88
N TYR A 270 0.59 -5.04 5.13
CA TYR A 270 1.36 -5.93 6.00
C TYR A 270 0.54 -7.16 6.39
N LEU A 271 1.17 -8.31 6.35
CA LEU A 271 0.54 -9.57 6.74
C LEU A 271 0.97 -9.96 8.16
N ASP A 272 1.84 -10.97 8.35
CA ASP A 272 2.40 -11.32 9.67
C ASP A 272 3.90 -11.59 9.58
N GLY A 273 4.69 -10.60 9.97
CA GLY A 273 6.13 -10.62 9.75
C GLY A 273 6.91 -11.58 10.62
N THR A 274 6.60 -11.70 11.90
CA THR A 274 7.41 -12.50 12.84
C THR A 274 7.46 -13.98 12.44
N LEU A 275 6.35 -14.49 11.92
CA LEU A 275 6.22 -15.87 11.45
C LEU A 275 6.46 -16.01 9.95
N SER A 276 6.89 -14.97 9.27
CA SER A 276 7.05 -14.95 7.81
C SER A 276 7.74 -16.20 7.27
N GLY A 277 7.10 -16.80 6.30
CA GLY A 277 7.62 -17.94 5.58
C GLY A 277 6.83 -18.16 4.30
N TRP A 278 7.50 -18.68 3.30
CA TRP A 278 6.92 -19.05 2.04
C TRP A 278 7.47 -20.35 1.49
N TYR A 279 6.80 -20.90 0.52
CA TYR A 279 7.24 -22.01 -0.29
C TYR A 279 7.23 -21.59 -1.75
N ILE A 280 8.35 -21.83 -2.42
CA ILE A 280 8.50 -21.62 -3.88
C ILE A 280 9.32 -22.81 -4.39
N PRO A 281 8.81 -23.64 -5.31
CA PRO A 281 9.54 -24.78 -5.85
C PRO A 281 10.93 -24.39 -6.36
N GLY A 282 11.97 -25.10 -5.90
CA GLY A 282 13.35 -24.84 -6.29
C GLY A 282 14.03 -23.62 -5.64
N ILE A 283 13.30 -22.80 -4.86
CA ILE A 283 13.83 -21.58 -4.21
C ILE A 283 13.70 -21.68 -2.70
N ALA A 284 12.53 -21.99 -2.16
CA ALA A 284 12.25 -22.02 -0.74
C ALA A 284 11.37 -23.22 -0.38
N GLY A 285 11.80 -23.98 0.66
CA GLY A 285 11.08 -25.16 1.15
C GLY A 285 9.96 -24.83 2.14
N THR A 286 9.17 -25.85 2.50
CA THR A 286 8.17 -25.75 3.56
C THR A 286 8.81 -26.03 4.93
N PHE A 287 8.35 -25.30 5.94
CA PHE A 287 8.77 -25.52 7.33
C PHE A 287 7.61 -26.11 8.14
N HIS A 288 7.76 -27.32 8.67
CA HIS A 288 6.72 -28.03 9.42
C HIS A 288 6.50 -27.49 10.84
N TRP A 289 7.48 -26.80 11.40
CA TRP A 289 7.47 -26.33 12.80
C TRP A 289 6.81 -24.95 12.97
N LYS A 290 6.56 -24.23 11.88
CA LYS A 290 5.85 -22.94 11.94
C LYS A 290 4.35 -23.16 11.90
N HIS A 291 3.62 -22.53 12.83
CA HIS A 291 2.17 -22.55 12.88
C HIS A 291 1.61 -21.32 12.19
N TYR A 292 0.73 -21.52 11.22
CA TYR A 292 0.03 -20.47 10.50
C TYR A 292 -1.48 -20.70 10.56
N VAL A 293 -2.25 -19.65 10.85
CA VAL A 293 -3.73 -19.74 10.85
C VAL A 293 -4.25 -19.64 9.43
N GLY A 294 -3.92 -18.57 8.71
CA GLY A 294 -4.26 -18.40 7.31
C GLY A 294 -3.07 -18.58 6.39
N ILE A 295 -3.30 -19.17 5.22
CA ILE A 295 -2.27 -19.39 4.20
C ILE A 295 -2.78 -18.88 2.85
N ILE A 296 -1.93 -18.15 2.13
CA ILE A 296 -2.12 -17.75 0.74
C ILE A 296 -1.48 -18.83 -0.14
N ALA A 297 -2.21 -19.28 -1.15
CA ALA A 297 -1.71 -20.22 -2.15
C ALA A 297 -1.83 -19.64 -3.56
N VAL A 298 -0.86 -19.98 -4.42
CA VAL A 298 -0.97 -19.86 -5.87
C VAL A 298 -0.86 -21.25 -6.46
N THR A 299 -1.89 -21.64 -7.20
CA THR A 299 -1.94 -22.95 -7.84
C THR A 299 -2.13 -22.77 -9.35
N THR A 300 -1.45 -23.61 -10.12
CA THR A 300 -1.65 -23.72 -11.57
C THR A 300 -2.40 -25.00 -11.89
N PRO A 301 -3.17 -25.06 -12.98
CA PRO A 301 -3.66 -26.34 -13.48
C PRO A 301 -2.49 -27.30 -13.71
N GLU A 302 -2.71 -28.58 -13.45
CA GLU A 302 -1.74 -29.60 -13.85
C GLU A 302 -1.52 -29.48 -15.36
N THR A 303 -0.26 -29.29 -15.76
CA THR A 303 0.06 -29.28 -17.20
C THR A 303 -0.13 -30.73 -17.69
N PRO A 304 -0.94 -30.99 -18.71
CA PRO A 304 -1.18 -32.31 -19.21
C PRO A 304 0.06 -33.00 -19.74
#